data_39b39cebae551745ca668f0d06b6f278
#
_entry.id   39b39cebae551745ca668f0d06b6f278
#
_cell.length_a   1.000
_cell.length_b   1.000
_cell.length_c   1.000
_cell.angle_alpha   90.00
_cell.angle_beta   90.00
_cell.angle_gamma   90.00
#
_symmetry.space_group_name_H-M   'P 1'
#
loop_
_entity.id
_entity.type
_entity.pdbx_description
1 polymer ?
#
loop_
_entity_poly.entity_id
_entity_poly.type
_entity_poly.pdbx_seq_one_letter_code
_entity_poly.pdbx_strand_id
1 'polypeptide(L)'
;MDSKLTMLMILDGFGENNHKDGNAVKLANTPNIDKLMKKYPTTKIAASGLAVGLPEGQMGNSEVGHTNIGAGRIVYQELTRITKSIEDGDFFSIPEFNKAIENCKKYNSKLHIMGLLSDGGVHSHIRHLYGLLELAKRKDFENVFVHCFMDGRDTPPASGEG
;
A
#
# COMPACT_ATOMS: atom_id res chain seq x y z
N MET A 1 3.09 -41.82 -13.24
CA MET A 1 2.14 -40.83 -12.64
C MET A 1 1.68 -39.95 -13.79
N ASP A 2 0.41 -40.02 -14.16
CA ASP A 2 -0.13 -39.10 -15.16
C ASP A 2 -0.14 -37.72 -14.57
N SER A 3 0.72 -36.84 -15.05
CA SER A 3 0.75 -35.45 -14.66
C SER A 3 -0.51 -34.75 -15.20
N LYS A 4 -1.46 -34.39 -14.34
CA LYS A 4 -2.60 -33.58 -14.74
C LYS A 4 -2.12 -32.18 -15.06
N LEU A 5 -2.34 -31.74 -16.28
CA LEU A 5 -2.07 -30.36 -16.69
C LEU A 5 -3.01 -29.40 -15.95
N THR A 6 -2.44 -28.40 -15.30
CA THR A 6 -3.20 -27.27 -14.71
C THR A 6 -2.84 -26.00 -15.48
N MET A 7 -3.85 -25.24 -15.89
CA MET A 7 -3.67 -23.96 -16.57
C MET A 7 -4.33 -22.85 -15.74
N LEU A 8 -3.60 -21.79 -15.44
CA LEU A 8 -4.13 -20.54 -14.93
C LEU A 8 -4.26 -19.55 -16.09
N MET A 9 -5.48 -19.07 -16.35
CA MET A 9 -5.72 -18.05 -17.38
C MET A 9 -6.16 -16.76 -16.68
N ILE A 10 -5.39 -15.69 -16.84
CA ILE A 10 -5.68 -14.37 -16.26
C ILE A 10 -6.16 -13.46 -17.39
N LEU A 11 -7.40 -12.95 -17.25
CA LEU A 11 -7.96 -11.94 -18.15
C LEU A 11 -7.76 -10.58 -17.46
N ASP A 12 -6.59 -9.99 -17.68
CA ASP A 12 -6.22 -8.71 -17.07
C ASP A 12 -7.15 -7.58 -17.53
N GLY A 13 -7.63 -6.78 -16.58
CA GLY A 13 -8.62 -5.74 -16.86
C GLY A 13 -10.07 -6.23 -17.01
N PHE A 14 -10.33 -7.54 -16.91
CA PHE A 14 -11.68 -8.10 -16.98
C PHE A 14 -12.39 -7.95 -15.63
N GLY A 15 -12.75 -6.71 -15.28
CA GLY A 15 -13.47 -6.39 -14.04
C GLY A 15 -14.97 -6.66 -14.12
N GLU A 16 -15.57 -7.04 -13.01
CA GLU A 16 -17.02 -7.25 -12.92
C GLU A 16 -17.70 -5.96 -12.44
N ASN A 17 -18.64 -5.47 -13.23
CA ASN A 17 -19.51 -4.34 -12.90
C ASN A 17 -20.93 -4.58 -13.45
N ASN A 18 -21.93 -4.18 -12.69
CA ASN A 18 -23.34 -4.33 -13.10
C ASN A 18 -23.82 -3.26 -14.07
N HIS A 19 -23.16 -2.10 -14.13
CA HIS A 19 -23.47 -1.04 -15.08
C HIS A 19 -23.11 -1.49 -16.50
N LYS A 20 -23.98 -1.15 -17.46
CA LYS A 20 -23.78 -1.48 -18.88
C LYS A 20 -23.10 -0.35 -19.64
N ASP A 21 -23.34 0.89 -19.26
CA ASP A 21 -22.76 2.04 -19.93
C ASP A 21 -21.25 2.07 -19.78
N GLY A 22 -20.55 2.18 -20.91
CA GLY A 22 -19.08 2.11 -20.97
C GLY A 22 -18.45 0.76 -20.60
N ASN A 23 -19.23 -0.30 -20.38
CA ASN A 23 -18.76 -1.60 -19.92
C ASN A 23 -18.62 -2.61 -21.07
N ALA A 24 -17.45 -2.67 -21.67
CA ALA A 24 -17.17 -3.58 -22.78
C ALA A 24 -17.34 -5.05 -22.40
N VAL A 25 -17.00 -5.45 -21.19
CA VAL A 25 -17.15 -6.82 -20.68
C VAL A 25 -18.64 -7.23 -20.68
N LYS A 26 -19.51 -6.33 -20.21
CA LYS A 26 -20.97 -6.57 -20.10
C LYS A 26 -21.68 -6.51 -21.47
N LEU A 27 -21.14 -5.78 -22.42
CA LEU A 27 -21.68 -5.57 -23.76
C LEU A 27 -21.17 -6.63 -24.77
N ALA A 28 -20.06 -7.26 -24.48
CA ALA A 28 -19.48 -8.28 -25.37
C ALA A 28 -20.34 -9.56 -25.42
N ASN A 29 -20.34 -10.21 -26.56
CA ASN A 29 -20.92 -11.54 -26.73
C ASN A 29 -19.92 -12.59 -26.27
N THR A 30 -20.10 -13.12 -25.05
CA THR A 30 -19.16 -14.04 -24.39
C THR A 30 -19.77 -15.40 -24.04
N PRO A 31 -20.35 -16.14 -25.03
CA PRO A 31 -21.13 -17.34 -24.75
C PRO A 31 -20.34 -18.44 -24.03
N ASN A 32 -19.06 -18.56 -24.28
CA ASN A 32 -18.20 -19.56 -23.64
C ASN A 32 -17.89 -19.21 -22.19
N ILE A 33 -17.54 -17.95 -21.91
CA ILE A 33 -17.31 -17.46 -20.54
C ILE A 33 -18.58 -17.59 -19.73
N ASP A 34 -19.72 -17.15 -20.27
CA ASP A 34 -21.03 -17.23 -19.63
C ASP A 34 -21.40 -18.67 -19.28
N LYS A 35 -21.11 -19.62 -20.19
CA LYS A 35 -21.34 -21.05 -19.96
C LYS A 35 -20.43 -21.59 -18.84
N LEU A 36 -19.16 -21.19 -18.82
CA LEU A 36 -18.21 -21.59 -17.77
C LEU A 36 -18.63 -21.06 -16.41
N MET A 37 -18.99 -19.78 -16.32
CA MET A 37 -19.46 -19.15 -15.07
C MET A 37 -20.74 -19.78 -14.51
N LYS A 38 -21.63 -20.27 -15.39
CA LYS A 38 -22.87 -20.98 -14.99
C LYS A 38 -22.63 -22.42 -14.57
N LYS A 39 -21.67 -23.09 -15.18
CA LYS A 39 -21.44 -24.53 -15.02
C LYS A 39 -20.50 -24.88 -13.87
N TYR A 40 -19.53 -24.03 -13.58
CA TYR A 40 -18.44 -24.30 -12.64
C TYR A 40 -18.49 -23.34 -11.45
N PRO A 41 -17.91 -23.72 -10.30
CA PRO A 41 -17.82 -22.83 -9.14
C PRO A 41 -17.18 -21.49 -9.50
N THR A 42 -17.82 -20.39 -9.13
CA THR A 42 -17.38 -19.03 -9.43
C THR A 42 -17.41 -18.20 -8.16
N THR A 43 -16.38 -17.39 -7.95
CA THR A 43 -16.28 -16.44 -6.84
C THR A 43 -15.73 -15.10 -7.31
N LYS A 44 -15.94 -14.07 -6.48
CA LYS A 44 -15.39 -12.74 -6.71
C LYS A 44 -14.23 -12.51 -5.76
N ILE A 45 -13.20 -11.87 -6.25
CA ILE A 45 -12.07 -11.40 -5.45
C ILE A 45 -11.96 -9.90 -5.55
N ALA A 46 -11.54 -9.25 -4.48
CA ALA A 46 -11.26 -7.82 -4.51
C ALA A 46 -10.00 -7.54 -5.35
N ALA A 47 -10.03 -6.41 -6.07
CA ALA A 47 -8.95 -5.99 -6.95
C ALA A 47 -8.39 -4.60 -6.59
N SER A 48 -8.69 -4.07 -5.39
CA SER A 48 -8.30 -2.73 -4.96
C SER A 48 -8.09 -2.65 -3.46
N GLY A 49 -7.46 -1.58 -3.00
CA GLY A 49 -7.27 -1.26 -1.58
C GLY A 49 -6.50 -2.30 -0.81
N LEU A 50 -6.77 -2.41 0.48
CA LEU A 50 -6.04 -3.29 1.40
C LEU A 50 -6.10 -4.78 1.01
N ALA A 51 -7.16 -5.19 0.32
CA ALA A 51 -7.31 -6.58 -0.13
C ALA A 51 -6.26 -7.00 -1.17
N VAL A 52 -5.57 -6.06 -1.77
CA VAL A 52 -4.44 -6.29 -2.70
C VAL A 52 -3.14 -5.65 -2.24
N GLY A 53 -3.08 -5.15 -1.01
CA GLY A 53 -1.88 -4.58 -0.42
C GLY A 53 -1.63 -3.10 -0.72
N LEU A 54 -2.65 -2.41 -1.22
CA LEU A 54 -2.64 -0.97 -1.50
C LEU A 54 -3.34 -0.18 -0.38
N PRO A 55 -3.14 1.14 -0.27
CA PRO A 55 -3.94 1.99 0.60
C PRO A 55 -5.43 1.86 0.34
N GLU A 56 -6.25 2.12 1.37
CA GLU A 56 -7.72 2.09 1.25
C GLU A 56 -8.18 3.05 0.14
N GLY A 57 -9.14 2.60 -0.67
CA GLY A 57 -9.68 3.38 -1.79
C GLY A 57 -8.80 3.45 -3.04
N GLN A 58 -7.57 2.97 -2.99
CA GLN A 58 -6.68 2.98 -4.16
C GLN A 58 -7.06 1.84 -5.12
N MET A 59 -7.21 2.20 -6.40
CA MET A 59 -7.47 1.24 -7.48
C MET A 59 -6.27 0.31 -7.68
N GLY A 60 -6.54 -0.98 -7.86
CA GLY A 60 -5.51 -1.98 -8.18
C GLY A 60 -4.90 -1.79 -9.56
N ASN A 61 -3.83 -2.53 -9.80
CA ASN A 61 -3.14 -2.57 -11.08
C ASN A 61 -2.60 -3.99 -11.34
N SER A 62 -2.13 -4.22 -12.56
CA SER A 62 -1.64 -5.53 -13.00
C SER A 62 -0.45 -6.02 -12.18
N GLU A 63 0.51 -5.16 -11.85
CA GLU A 63 1.70 -5.52 -11.08
C GLU A 63 1.33 -6.07 -9.70
N VAL A 64 0.49 -5.34 -8.97
CA VAL A 64 0.04 -5.75 -7.63
C VAL A 64 -0.79 -7.02 -7.69
N GLY A 65 -1.71 -7.14 -8.67
CA GLY A 65 -2.54 -8.33 -8.85
C GLY A 65 -1.71 -9.59 -9.12
N HIS A 66 -0.79 -9.53 -10.08
CA HIS A 66 0.08 -10.65 -10.41
C HIS A 66 1.04 -11.01 -9.28
N THR A 67 1.55 -10.00 -8.55
CA THR A 67 2.38 -10.23 -7.36
C THR A 67 1.63 -11.03 -6.29
N ASN A 68 0.38 -10.67 -5.99
CA ASN A 68 -0.45 -11.37 -5.02
C ASN A 68 -0.79 -12.81 -5.48
N ILE A 69 -1.12 -12.99 -6.76
CA ILE A 69 -1.37 -14.32 -7.33
C ILE A 69 -0.12 -15.20 -7.22
N GLY A 70 1.05 -14.67 -7.61
CA GLY A 70 2.31 -15.40 -7.56
C GLY A 70 2.77 -15.73 -6.13
N ALA A 71 2.53 -14.84 -5.19
CA ALA A 71 2.88 -15.04 -3.78
C ALA A 71 1.88 -15.93 -3.02
N GLY A 72 0.65 -16.12 -3.55
CA GLY A 72 -0.43 -16.84 -2.87
C GLY A 72 -0.91 -16.16 -1.57
N ARG A 73 -0.63 -14.87 -1.42
CA ARG A 73 -1.01 -14.04 -0.26
C ARG A 73 -1.04 -12.57 -0.64
N ILE A 74 -1.64 -11.75 0.23
CA ILE A 74 -1.55 -10.28 0.08
C ILE A 74 -0.10 -9.84 0.34
N VAL A 75 0.48 -9.12 -0.63
CA VAL A 75 1.78 -8.46 -0.51
C VAL A 75 1.55 -6.96 -0.36
N TYR A 76 1.71 -6.45 0.86
CA TYR A 76 1.55 -5.03 1.11
C TYR A 76 2.65 -4.23 0.42
N GLN A 77 2.26 -3.20 -0.33
CA GLN A 77 3.16 -2.21 -0.89
C GLN A 77 3.82 -1.40 0.24
N GLU A 78 5.00 -0.84 0.00
CA GLU A 78 5.81 -0.22 1.06
C GLU A 78 5.05 0.83 1.87
N LEU A 79 4.31 1.73 1.23
CA LEU A 79 3.51 2.74 1.92
C LEU A 79 2.50 2.10 2.88
N THR A 80 1.73 1.12 2.38
CA THR A 80 0.73 0.40 3.18
C THR A 80 1.37 -0.41 4.29
N ARG A 81 2.51 -1.05 4.01
CA ARG A 81 3.28 -1.83 4.98
C ARG A 81 3.75 -0.97 6.15
N ILE A 82 4.29 0.23 5.87
CA ILE A 82 4.74 1.16 6.91
C ILE A 82 3.55 1.66 7.72
N THR A 83 2.46 2.07 7.06
CA THR A 83 1.23 2.51 7.74
C THR A 83 0.71 1.43 8.68
N LYS A 84 0.59 0.21 8.17
CA LYS A 84 0.13 -0.93 8.97
C LYS A 84 1.06 -1.24 10.15
N SER A 85 2.36 -1.19 9.95
CA SER A 85 3.35 -1.39 11.03
C SER A 85 3.22 -0.36 12.15
N ILE A 86 2.87 0.89 11.82
CA ILE A 86 2.60 1.93 12.82
C ILE A 86 1.30 1.62 13.57
N GLU A 87 0.25 1.22 12.88
CA GLU A 87 -1.06 0.89 13.46
C GLU A 87 -0.99 -0.35 14.36
N ASP A 88 -0.28 -1.39 13.93
CA ASP A 88 -0.07 -2.64 14.68
C ASP A 88 0.93 -2.46 15.85
N GLY A 89 1.75 -1.40 15.82
CA GLY A 89 2.74 -1.08 16.86
C GLY A 89 4.14 -1.65 16.62
N ASP A 90 4.33 -2.51 15.62
CA ASP A 90 5.63 -3.13 15.29
C ASP A 90 6.69 -2.10 14.90
N PHE A 91 6.26 -0.99 14.29
CA PHE A 91 7.12 0.14 13.90
C PHE A 91 7.97 0.65 15.06
N PHE A 92 7.41 0.70 16.27
CA PHE A 92 8.08 1.22 17.46
C PHE A 92 9.11 0.26 18.04
N SER A 93 9.13 -0.97 17.54
CA SER A 93 10.08 -2.02 17.93
C SER A 93 11.23 -2.20 16.96
N ILE A 94 11.28 -1.46 15.84
CA ILE A 94 12.32 -1.55 14.81
C ILE A 94 13.68 -1.22 15.45
N PRO A 95 14.65 -2.17 15.43
CA PRO A 95 15.91 -2.00 16.15
C PRO A 95 16.74 -0.81 15.66
N GLU A 96 16.74 -0.54 14.35
CA GLU A 96 17.54 0.51 13.72
C GLU A 96 17.09 1.90 14.18
N PHE A 97 15.79 2.12 14.29
CA PHE A 97 15.23 3.38 14.78
C PHE A 97 15.52 3.58 16.26
N ASN A 98 15.34 2.54 17.06
CA ASN A 98 15.65 2.57 18.48
C ASN A 98 17.14 2.84 18.71
N LYS A 99 18.02 2.17 17.97
CA LYS A 99 19.47 2.38 18.02
C LYS A 99 19.88 3.81 17.65
N ALA A 100 19.21 4.44 16.68
CA ALA A 100 19.47 5.83 16.31
C ALA A 100 19.19 6.78 17.49
N ILE A 101 18.04 6.62 18.17
CA ILE A 101 17.69 7.44 19.33
C ILE A 101 18.65 7.19 20.50
N GLU A 102 18.98 5.93 20.77
CA GLU A 102 19.95 5.58 21.83
C GLU A 102 21.33 6.17 21.56
N ASN A 103 21.77 6.17 20.30
CA ASN A 103 23.01 6.82 19.91
C ASN A 103 22.97 8.33 20.17
N CYS A 104 21.85 9.00 19.83
CA CYS A 104 21.68 10.41 20.12
C CYS A 104 21.72 10.71 21.63
N LYS A 105 21.07 9.88 22.44
CA LYS A 105 21.12 9.99 23.93
C LYS A 105 22.55 9.82 24.44
N LYS A 106 23.24 8.78 23.97
CA LYS A 106 24.62 8.45 24.41
C LYS A 106 25.60 9.60 24.18
N TYR A 107 25.48 10.26 23.03
CA TYR A 107 26.42 11.31 22.63
C TYR A 107 25.86 12.72 22.82
N ASN A 108 24.73 12.88 23.48
CA ASN A 108 24.03 14.16 23.69
C ASN A 108 23.88 14.93 22.36
N SER A 109 23.50 14.23 21.31
CA SER A 109 23.39 14.78 19.96
C SER A 109 21.92 14.94 19.55
N LYS A 110 21.70 15.47 18.35
CA LYS A 110 20.39 15.76 17.79
C LYS A 110 19.97 14.66 16.85
N LEU A 111 18.67 14.32 16.82
CA LEU A 111 18.08 13.47 15.79
C LEU A 111 17.51 14.37 14.69
N HIS A 112 17.98 14.18 13.48
CA HIS A 112 17.47 14.86 12.30
C HIS A 112 16.65 13.90 11.45
N ILE A 113 15.38 14.21 11.25
CA ILE A 113 14.44 13.49 10.38
C ILE A 113 14.24 14.34 9.13
N MET A 114 14.38 13.76 7.95
CA MET A 114 14.21 14.49 6.70
C MET A 114 13.41 13.65 5.70
N GLY A 115 12.56 14.29 4.92
CA GLY A 115 11.75 13.62 3.91
C GLY A 115 10.68 14.52 3.30
N LEU A 116 9.96 13.95 2.35
CA LEU A 116 8.82 14.61 1.70
C LEU A 116 7.66 14.72 2.69
N LEU A 117 7.26 15.94 3.00
CA LEU A 117 6.08 16.22 3.82
C LEU A 117 4.85 16.28 2.89
N SER A 118 4.06 15.21 2.90
CA SER A 118 2.91 15.07 2.01
C SER A 118 1.79 14.25 2.66
N ASP A 119 0.56 14.61 2.43
CA ASP A 119 -0.63 13.83 2.73
C ASP A 119 -1.16 13.07 1.50
N GLY A 120 -0.53 13.24 0.33
CA GLY A 120 -0.94 12.64 -0.94
C GLY A 120 -0.86 11.11 -0.98
N GLY A 121 -0.01 10.50 -0.17
CA GLY A 121 0.05 9.03 -0.03
C GLY A 121 0.57 8.30 -1.27
N VAL A 122 1.43 8.94 -2.05
CA VAL A 122 2.07 8.35 -3.24
C VAL A 122 3.54 8.04 -2.94
N HIS A 123 4.39 9.06 -2.78
CA HIS A 123 5.81 8.87 -2.46
C HIS A 123 6.11 8.95 -0.96
N SER A 124 5.22 9.53 -0.17
CA SER A 124 5.28 9.58 1.28
C SER A 124 3.88 9.77 1.88
N HIS A 125 3.80 9.65 3.20
CA HIS A 125 2.60 10.03 3.94
C HIS A 125 2.99 10.66 5.28
N ILE A 126 2.39 11.82 5.61
CA ILE A 126 2.67 12.58 6.85
C ILE A 126 2.51 11.74 8.13
N ARG A 127 1.61 10.74 8.11
CA ARG A 127 1.44 9.80 9.24
C ARG A 127 2.72 9.03 9.58
N HIS A 128 3.60 8.79 8.60
CA HIS A 128 4.87 8.11 8.84
C HIS A 128 5.83 9.02 9.62
N LEU A 129 5.83 10.32 9.33
CA LEU A 129 6.54 11.30 10.13
C LEU A 129 5.99 11.35 11.57
N TYR A 130 4.68 11.36 11.73
CA TYR A 130 4.06 11.30 13.08
C TYR A 130 4.46 10.03 13.83
N GLY A 131 4.57 8.88 13.12
CA GLY A 131 5.10 7.64 13.70
C GLY A 131 6.51 7.78 14.25
N LEU A 132 7.41 8.45 13.51
CA LEU A 132 8.79 8.72 13.97
C LEU A 132 8.83 9.67 15.17
N LEU A 133 8.01 10.71 15.17
CA LEU A 133 7.91 11.65 16.32
C LEU A 133 7.33 10.96 17.55
N GLU A 134 6.31 10.13 17.37
CA GLU A 134 5.74 9.31 18.44
C GLU A 134 6.77 8.33 19.01
N LEU A 135 7.62 7.72 18.16
CA LEU A 135 8.71 6.87 18.62
C LEU A 135 9.70 7.64 19.50
N ALA A 136 10.11 8.84 19.09
CA ALA A 136 11.00 9.68 19.87
C ALA A 136 10.35 10.04 21.24
N LYS A 137 9.06 10.38 21.24
CA LYS A 137 8.29 10.65 22.46
C LYS A 137 8.23 9.44 23.38
N ARG A 138 7.94 8.23 22.86
CA ARG A 138 7.93 6.98 23.66
C ARG A 138 9.29 6.65 24.27
N LYS A 139 10.35 7.19 23.69
CA LYS A 139 11.72 7.04 24.19
C LYS A 139 12.18 8.22 25.05
N ASP A 140 11.30 9.13 25.44
CA ASP A 140 11.64 10.35 26.18
C ASP A 140 12.84 11.09 25.55
N PHE A 141 12.76 11.32 24.24
CA PHE A 141 13.78 12.02 23.48
C PHE A 141 13.21 13.22 22.74
N GLU A 142 13.56 14.42 23.18
CA GLU A 142 12.98 15.69 22.71
C GLU A 142 13.86 16.42 21.69
N ASN A 143 15.15 16.08 21.59
CA ASN A 143 16.09 16.80 20.73
C ASN A 143 15.99 16.36 19.25
N VAL A 144 14.79 16.52 18.68
CA VAL A 144 14.42 16.08 17.33
C VAL A 144 14.18 17.29 16.44
N PHE A 145 14.76 17.25 15.22
CA PHE A 145 14.62 18.29 14.20
C PHE A 145 14.09 17.65 12.92
N VAL A 146 13.03 18.24 12.35
CA VAL A 146 12.42 17.78 11.13
C VAL A 146 12.77 18.73 9.97
N HIS A 147 13.30 18.18 8.89
CA HIS A 147 13.59 18.89 7.65
C HIS A 147 12.57 18.49 6.60
N CYS A 148 11.58 19.34 6.40
CA CYS A 148 10.45 19.08 5.51
C CYS A 148 10.82 19.45 4.07
N PHE A 149 10.75 18.50 3.15
CA PHE A 149 10.73 18.77 1.72
C PHE A 149 9.25 18.90 1.31
N MET A 150 8.87 20.08 0.83
CA MET A 150 7.48 20.35 0.51
C MET A 150 7.08 19.62 -0.77
N ASP A 151 5.86 19.06 -0.78
CA ASP A 151 5.24 18.47 -1.97
C ASP A 151 4.59 19.58 -2.83
N GLY A 152 4.17 19.24 -3.98
CA GLY A 152 3.49 20.11 -4.97
C GLY A 152 3.28 19.36 -6.28
N ARG A 153 3.51 18.03 -6.24
CA ARG A 153 3.31 17.12 -7.35
C ARG A 153 2.20 16.09 -7.06
N ASP A 154 2.26 15.44 -5.91
CA ASP A 154 1.24 14.47 -5.47
C ASP A 154 0.06 15.18 -4.79
N THR A 155 0.29 16.40 -4.38
CA THR A 155 -0.67 17.34 -3.80
C THR A 155 -0.69 18.64 -4.61
N PRO A 156 -1.70 19.50 -4.47
CA PRO A 156 -1.75 20.78 -5.19
C PRO A 156 -0.49 21.64 -4.92
N PRO A 157 0.05 22.35 -5.93
CA PRO A 157 1.32 23.08 -5.82
C PRO A 157 1.41 24.08 -4.65
N ALA A 158 0.28 24.66 -4.22
CA ALA A 158 0.22 25.62 -3.12
C ALA A 158 -0.25 25.01 -1.79
N SER A 159 -0.39 23.68 -1.68
CA SER A 159 -0.91 23.02 -0.47
C SER A 159 0.05 23.09 0.73
N GLY A 160 1.34 23.39 0.50
CA GLY A 160 2.32 23.51 1.54
C GLY A 160 2.30 24.83 2.36
N GLU A 161 1.41 25.76 2.00
CA GLU A 161 1.24 27.05 2.69
C GLU A 161 0.20 26.98 3.82
N GLY A 162 -0.48 25.84 3.98
CA GLY A 162 -1.62 25.66 4.90
C GLY A 162 -1.31 24.89 6.17
#